data_e0fb9555d428f7dca495c2fcb0bdeb67
#
_entry.id   e0fb9555d428f7dca495c2fcb0bdeb67
#
_cell.length_a   1.000
_cell.length_b   1.000
_cell.length_c   1.000
_cell.angle_alpha   90.00
_cell.angle_beta   90.00
_cell.angle_gamma   90.00
#
_symmetry.space_group_name_H-M   'P 1'
#
loop_
_entity.id
_entity.type
_entity.pdbx_description
1 polymer ?
#
loop_
_entity_poly.entity_id
_entity_poly.type
_entity_poly.pdbx_seq_one_letter_code
_entity_poly.pdbx_strand_id
1 'polypeptide(L)' 'MNAKQIQQILIKDGWSIKNQKGSHRQYIHEFKKGKVTVPFHGKDEINPST' A
#
# COMPACT_ATOMS: atom_id res chain seq x y z
N MET A 1 5.77 5.81 10.13
CA MET A 1 4.65 5.76 9.20
C MET A 1 4.09 4.35 9.15
N ASN A 2 2.80 4.20 9.29
CA ASN A 2 2.21 2.87 9.26
C ASN A 2 1.53 2.61 7.92
N ALA A 3 1.10 1.36 7.71
CA ALA A 3 0.52 0.96 6.44
C ALA A 3 -0.75 1.74 6.13
N LYS A 4 -1.50 2.07 7.16
CA LYS A 4 -2.75 2.81 6.97
C LYS A 4 -2.49 4.20 6.40
N GLN A 5 -1.45 4.85 6.88
CA GLN A 5 -1.08 6.16 6.37
C GLN A 5 -0.61 6.08 4.92
N ILE A 6 0.17 5.05 4.61
CA ILE A 6 0.62 4.84 3.24
C ILE A 6 -0.56 4.61 2.32
N GLN A 7 -1.53 3.81 2.77
CA GLN A 7 -2.73 3.57 1.99
C GLN A 7 -3.48 4.87 1.70
N GLN A 8 -3.62 5.71 2.70
CA GLN A 8 -4.33 6.97 2.50
C GLN A 8 -3.62 7.86 1.50
N ILE A 9 -2.28 7.89 1.56
CA ILE A 9 -1.50 8.68 0.63
C ILE A 9 -1.70 8.16 -0.80
N LEU A 10 -1.66 6.85 -0.97
CA LEU A 10 -1.84 6.26 -2.29
C LEU A 10 -3.24 6.53 -2.84
N ILE A 11 -4.24 6.33 -2.03
CA ILE A 11 -5.62 6.56 -2.47
C ILE A 11 -5.80 8.03 -2.87
N LYS A 12 -5.24 8.92 -2.10
CA LYS A 12 -5.35 10.34 -2.37
C LYS A 12 -4.64 10.71 -3.67
N ASP A 13 -3.59 9.99 -4.01
CA ASP A 13 -2.84 10.23 -5.23
C ASP A 13 -3.49 9.59 -6.47
N GLY A 14 -4.52 8.81 -6.27
CA GLY A 14 -5.22 8.20 -7.38
C GLY A 14 -4.99 6.71 -7.53
N TRP A 15 -4.27 6.11 -6.60
CA TRP A 15 -4.06 4.68 -6.62
C TRP A 15 -5.27 3.94 -6.10
N SER A 16 -5.47 2.75 -6.60
CA SER A 16 -6.56 1.91 -6.11
C SER A 16 -6.04 0.49 -5.96
N ILE A 17 -6.69 -0.23 -5.07
CA ILE A 17 -6.26 -1.58 -4.80
C ILE A 17 -6.69 -2.48 -5.95
N LYS A 18 -5.74 -3.26 -6.46
CA LYS A 18 -6.03 -4.19 -7.53
C LYS A 18 -6.15 -5.60 -7.00
N ASN A 19 -5.28 -5.95 -6.07
CA ASN A 19 -5.25 -7.32 -5.58
C ASN A 19 -4.76 -7.33 -4.14
N GLN A 20 -5.19 -8.34 -3.42
CA GLN A 20 -4.76 -8.53 -2.05
C GLN A 20 -4.38 -9.99 -1.85
N LYS A 21 -3.17 -10.21 -1.43
CA LYS A 21 -2.68 -11.55 -1.18
C LYS A 21 -2.16 -11.62 0.24
N GLY A 22 -2.92 -12.28 1.11
CA GLY A 22 -2.58 -12.30 2.52
C GLY A 22 -2.54 -10.90 3.08
N SER A 23 -1.42 -10.53 3.64
CA SER A 23 -1.24 -9.20 4.21
C SER A 23 -0.64 -8.20 3.21
N HIS A 24 -0.42 -8.62 1.97
CA HIS A 24 0.12 -7.73 0.96
C HIS A 24 -0.97 -7.22 0.05
N ARG A 25 -1.03 -5.92 -0.14
CA ARG A 25 -1.99 -5.29 -1.01
C ARG A 25 -1.29 -4.61 -2.16
N GLN A 26 -1.76 -4.87 -3.37
CA GLN A 26 -1.17 -4.30 -4.57
C GLN A 26 -2.05 -3.18 -5.08
N TYR A 27 -1.44 -2.05 -5.33
CA TYR A 27 -2.12 -0.87 -5.83
C TYR A 27 -1.68 -0.55 -7.23
N ILE A 28 -2.61 -0.06 -8.03
CA ILE A 28 -2.31 0.40 -9.39
C ILE A 28 -2.84 1.81 -9.56
N HIS A 29 -2.31 2.48 -10.57
CA HIS A 29 -2.71 3.84 -10.88
C HIS A 29 -3.16 3.89 -12.33
N GLU A 30 -4.19 4.70 -12.58
CA GLU A 30 -4.77 4.82 -13.91
C GLU A 30 -3.79 5.43 -14.91
N PHE A 31 -3.03 6.41 -14.46
CA PHE A 31 -2.13 7.13 -15.35
C PHE A 31 -0.67 6.79 -15.14
N LYS A 32 -0.33 6.29 -14.00
CA LYS A 32 1.04 5.93 -13.69
C LYS A 32 1.25 4.45 -13.90
N LYS A 33 2.36 4.11 -14.53
CA LYS A 33 2.68 2.72 -14.76
C LYS A 33 3.34 2.12 -13.52
N GLY A 34 3.17 0.82 -13.37
CA GLY A 34 3.79 0.11 -12.28
C GLY A 34 2.79 -0.26 -11.19
N LYS A 35 3.30 -0.94 -10.20
CA LYS A 35 2.48 -1.40 -9.08
C LYS A 35 3.18 -1.05 -7.77
N VAL A 36 2.37 -0.79 -6.76
CA VAL A 36 2.90 -0.56 -5.43
C VAL A 36 2.36 -1.65 -4.52
N THR A 37 3.26 -2.32 -3.84
CA THR A 37 2.87 -3.37 -2.89
C THR A 37 3.10 -2.85 -1.47
N VAL A 38 2.04 -2.86 -0.69
CA VAL A 38 2.10 -2.39 0.70
C VAL A 38 1.81 -3.57 1.62
N PRO A 39 2.75 -3.95 2.47
CA PRO A 39 2.50 -5.01 3.43
C PRO A 39 1.69 -4.47 4.61
N PHE A 40 0.55 -5.09 4.84
CA PHE A 40 -0.29 -4.75 5.98
C PHE A 40 -0.12 -5.82 7.06
N HIS A 41 0.46 -5.41 8.16
CA HIS A 41 0.65 -6.30 9.30
C HIS A 41 -0.29 -5.89 10.42
N GLY A 42 -0.51 -6.80 11.34
CA GLY A 42 -1.42 -6.51 12.43
C GLY A 42 -1.00 -5.34 13.28
N LYS A 43 0.29 -5.09 13.36
CA LYS A 43 0.81 -3.96 14.13
C LYS A 43 0.82 -2.68 13.34
N ASP A 44 0.63 -2.77 12.07
CA ASP A 44 0.49 -1.62 11.18
C ASP A 44 1.70 -0.71 11.13
N GLU A 45 2.77 -1.11 11.70
CA GLU A 45 3.94 -0.28 11.77
C GLU A 45 4.96 -0.80 10.79
N ILE A 46 5.30 0.01 9.80
CA ILE A 46 6.35 -0.35 8.85
C ILE A 46 7.65 0.23 9.37
N ASN A 47 8.49 -0.63 9.85
CA ASN A 47 9.74 -0.23 10.45
C ASN A 47 10.89 -0.71 9.57
N PRO A 48 11.63 0.21 8.97
CA PRO A 48 12.71 -0.18 8.07
C PRO A 48 13.88 -0.86 8.75
N SER A 49 13.98 -0.72 10.05
CA SER A 49 15.08 -1.32 10.77
C SER A 49 14.82 -2.76 11.20
N THR A 50 13.65 -3.24 10.97
CA THR A 50 13.32 -4.62 11.34
C THR A 50 13.20 -5.53 10.15
#